data_0627f41119b53444b296ac1c9fbccd21
#
_entry.id   0627f41119b53444b296ac1c9fbccd21
#
_cell.length_a   1.000
_cell.length_b   1.000
_cell.length_c   1.000
_cell.angle_alpha   90.00
_cell.angle_beta   90.00
_cell.angle_gamma   90.00
#
_symmetry.space_group_name_H-M   'P 1'
#
loop_
_entity.id
_entity.type
_entity.pdbx_description
1 polymer ?
#
loop_
_entity_poly.entity_id
_entity_poly.type
_entity_poly.pdbx_seq_one_letter_code
_entity_poly.pdbx_strand_id
1 'polypeptide(L)'
;LRLSCAASGFTFSDYYMSWIRQAPGKGLEWVSYISSSGSTIYYADSVKGRFTISRDNAKNSLYLQMNSLRAEDTAEDTAVYYCARRLLWFGELLGDAFDIWGQGTMVTV
;
A
#
# COMPACT_ATOMS: atom_id res chain seq x y z
N LEU A 1 -0.60 14.29 4.07
CA LEU A 1 -0.47 13.88 2.66
C LEU A 1 -1.30 12.63 2.40
N ARG A 2 -2.03 12.61 1.31
CA ARG A 2 -2.86 11.48 0.92
C ARG A 2 -2.48 11.02 -0.49
N LEU A 3 -2.15 9.75 -0.63
CA LEU A 3 -1.93 9.13 -1.93
C LEU A 3 -3.20 8.41 -2.37
N SER A 4 -3.46 8.38 -3.66
CA SER A 4 -4.57 7.63 -4.25
C SER A 4 -4.08 6.79 -5.42
N CYS A 5 -4.77 5.66 -5.64
CA CYS A 5 -4.50 4.74 -6.72
C CYS A 5 -5.82 4.30 -7.31
N ALA A 6 -6.02 4.53 -8.60
CA ALA A 6 -7.21 4.08 -9.31
C ALA A 6 -6.92 2.77 -10.04
N ALA A 7 -7.75 1.77 -9.85
CA ALA A 7 -7.60 0.47 -10.48
C ALA A 7 -8.50 0.33 -11.71
N SER A 8 -8.02 -0.41 -12.70
CA SER A 8 -8.80 -0.74 -13.90
C SER A 8 -8.35 -2.09 -14.46
N GLY A 9 -9.20 -2.72 -15.26
CA GLY A 9 -8.86 -3.96 -15.94
C GLY A 9 -9.10 -5.23 -15.12
N PHE A 10 -9.58 -5.11 -13.88
CA PHE A 10 -9.95 -6.27 -13.04
C PHE A 10 -11.03 -5.87 -12.04
N THR A 11 -11.62 -6.85 -11.38
CA THR A 11 -12.67 -6.62 -10.38
C THR A 11 -12.01 -6.23 -9.06
N PHE A 12 -11.83 -4.94 -8.86
CA PHE A 12 -11.11 -4.37 -7.72
C PHE A 12 -11.62 -4.91 -6.37
N SER A 13 -12.95 -5.04 -6.22
CA SER A 13 -13.57 -5.46 -4.97
C SER A 13 -13.29 -6.91 -4.57
N ASP A 14 -12.69 -7.72 -5.45
CA ASP A 14 -12.39 -9.13 -5.17
C ASP A 14 -11.00 -9.35 -4.59
N TYR A 15 -10.15 -8.34 -4.53
CA TYR A 15 -8.73 -8.54 -4.21
C TYR A 15 -8.28 -7.73 -3.01
N TYR A 16 -7.32 -8.31 -2.26
CA TYR A 16 -6.50 -7.57 -1.33
C TYR A 16 -5.64 -6.60 -2.11
N MET A 17 -5.47 -5.41 -1.56
CA MET A 17 -4.61 -4.38 -2.14
C MET A 17 -3.56 -3.98 -1.12
N SER A 18 -2.42 -3.54 -1.61
CA SER A 18 -1.29 -3.16 -0.76
C SER A 18 -0.64 -1.89 -1.24
N TRP A 19 0.00 -1.20 -0.30
CA TRP A 19 0.97 -0.15 -0.57
C TRP A 19 2.36 -0.68 -0.28
N ILE A 20 3.26 -0.42 -1.19
CA ILE A 20 4.66 -0.83 -1.12
C ILE A 20 5.51 0.39 -1.42
N ARG A 21 6.63 0.55 -0.74
CA ARG A 21 7.53 1.66 -0.99
C ARG A 21 8.95 1.19 -1.25
N GLN A 22 9.70 2.03 -1.94
CA GLN A 22 11.13 1.83 -2.16
C GLN A 22 11.85 3.14 -1.90
N ALA A 23 12.60 3.19 -0.81
CA ALA A 23 13.45 4.33 -0.49
C ALA A 23 14.67 4.34 -1.43
N PRO A 24 15.27 5.52 -1.68
CA PRO A 24 16.44 5.63 -2.56
C PRO A 24 17.56 4.69 -2.12
N GLY A 25 18.03 3.86 -3.05
CA GLY A 25 19.11 2.91 -2.80
C GLY A 25 18.77 1.71 -1.93
N LYS A 26 17.48 1.50 -1.63
CA LYS A 26 17.01 0.39 -0.78
C LYS A 26 16.07 -0.53 -1.55
N GLY A 27 15.79 -1.70 -0.97
CA GLY A 27 14.84 -2.65 -1.53
C GLY A 27 13.39 -2.25 -1.29
N LEU A 28 12.49 -3.04 -1.85
CA LEU A 28 11.05 -2.86 -1.64
C LEU A 28 10.68 -3.21 -0.21
N GLU A 29 9.78 -2.40 0.38
CA GLU A 29 9.23 -2.62 1.71
C GLU A 29 7.71 -2.51 1.63
N TRP A 30 6.98 -3.54 2.09
CA TRP A 30 5.52 -3.38 2.16
C TRP A 30 5.17 -2.44 3.31
N VAL A 31 4.18 -1.60 3.06
CA VAL A 31 3.75 -0.56 4.01
C VAL A 31 2.47 -0.99 4.71
N SER A 32 1.50 -1.44 3.93
CA SER A 32 0.18 -1.77 4.45
C SER A 32 -0.57 -2.64 3.44
N TYR A 33 -1.54 -3.43 3.93
CA TYR A 33 -2.49 -4.06 3.04
C TYR A 33 -3.89 -4.08 3.64
N ILE A 34 -4.88 -4.16 2.76
CA ILE A 34 -6.30 -4.12 3.12
C ILE A 34 -7.05 -5.21 2.35
N SER A 35 -7.95 -5.90 3.06
CA SER A 35 -8.77 -6.96 2.46
C SER A 35 -9.78 -6.39 1.46
N SER A 36 -10.41 -7.28 0.69
CA SER A 36 -11.38 -6.90 -0.34
C SER A 36 -12.54 -6.09 0.22
N SER A 37 -13.01 -6.42 1.41
CA SER A 37 -14.11 -5.71 2.07
C SER A 37 -13.65 -4.53 2.93
N GLY A 38 -12.35 -4.40 3.19
CA GLY A 38 -11.80 -3.39 4.10
C GLY A 38 -11.83 -3.81 5.56
N SER A 39 -12.28 -5.02 5.88
CA SER A 39 -12.41 -5.47 7.27
C SER A 39 -11.10 -5.89 7.92
N THR A 40 -10.11 -6.29 7.12
CA THR A 40 -8.80 -6.71 7.61
C THR A 40 -7.74 -5.75 7.09
N ILE A 41 -7.01 -5.14 8.00
CA ILE A 41 -5.98 -4.15 7.68
C ILE A 41 -4.72 -4.48 8.47
N TYR A 42 -3.57 -4.42 7.81
CA TYR A 42 -2.26 -4.60 8.44
C TYR A 42 -1.32 -3.49 8.04
N TYR A 43 -0.46 -3.10 8.97
CA TYR A 43 0.56 -2.08 8.76
C TYR A 43 1.93 -2.61 9.15
N ALA A 44 2.98 -2.17 8.44
CA ALA A 44 4.34 -2.38 8.89
C ALA A 44 4.59 -1.60 10.19
N ASP A 45 5.45 -2.12 11.05
CA ASP A 45 5.74 -1.49 12.34
C ASP A 45 6.25 -0.05 12.19
N SER A 46 7.00 0.22 11.14
CA SER A 46 7.56 1.56 10.87
C SER A 46 6.50 2.62 10.58
N VAL A 47 5.28 2.23 10.23
CA VAL A 47 4.22 3.17 9.87
C VAL A 47 2.99 3.10 10.77
N LYS A 48 2.94 2.14 11.70
CA LYS A 48 1.80 2.01 12.62
C LYS A 48 1.54 3.30 13.39
N GLY A 49 0.27 3.67 13.47
CA GLY A 49 -0.15 4.88 14.18
C GLY A 49 0.05 6.17 13.40
N ARG A 50 0.71 6.13 12.25
CA ARG A 50 0.98 7.32 11.42
C ARG A 50 0.26 7.28 10.08
N PHE A 51 0.15 6.10 9.49
CA PHE A 51 -0.46 5.91 8.17
C PHE A 51 -1.81 5.19 8.31
N THR A 52 -2.73 5.52 7.41
CA THR A 52 -4.05 4.88 7.36
C THR A 52 -4.34 4.48 5.91
N ILE A 53 -4.57 3.18 5.70
CA ILE A 53 -5.01 2.67 4.41
C ILE A 53 -6.52 2.62 4.37
N SER A 54 -7.10 2.92 3.22
CA SER A 54 -8.54 2.79 2.98
C SER A 54 -8.79 2.48 1.52
N ARG A 55 -10.01 2.04 1.22
CA ARG A 55 -10.42 1.75 -0.15
C ARG A 55 -11.86 2.16 -0.39
N ASP A 56 -12.17 2.49 -1.64
CA ASP A 56 -13.53 2.75 -2.11
C ASP A 56 -13.79 1.83 -3.29
N ASN A 57 -14.50 0.73 -3.05
CA ASN A 57 -14.78 -0.26 -4.08
C ASN A 57 -15.71 0.28 -5.17
N ALA A 58 -16.58 1.24 -4.85
CA ALA A 58 -17.44 1.86 -5.83
C ALA A 58 -16.66 2.71 -6.83
N LYS A 59 -15.54 3.28 -6.43
CA LYS A 59 -14.66 4.08 -7.27
C LYS A 59 -13.41 3.33 -7.74
N ASN A 60 -13.28 2.06 -7.38
CA ASN A 60 -12.09 1.25 -7.68
C ASN A 60 -10.80 1.95 -7.25
N SER A 61 -10.81 2.54 -6.06
CA SER A 61 -9.71 3.36 -5.57
C SER A 61 -9.17 2.88 -4.25
N LEU A 62 -7.85 3.01 -4.10
CA LEU A 62 -7.10 2.69 -2.89
C LEU A 62 -6.42 3.97 -2.42
N TYR A 63 -6.43 4.21 -1.12
CA TYR A 63 -5.88 5.43 -0.51
C TYR A 63 -4.88 5.11 0.58
N LEU A 64 -3.90 5.99 0.73
CA LEU A 64 -2.96 5.97 1.85
C LEU A 64 -2.86 7.38 2.43
N GLN A 65 -3.37 7.57 3.64
CA GLN A 65 -3.22 8.81 4.39
C GLN A 65 -1.95 8.74 5.21
N MET A 66 -1.04 9.67 4.99
CA MET A 66 0.27 9.71 5.66
C MET A 66 0.33 10.92 6.58
N ASN A 67 0.44 10.66 7.87
CA ASN A 67 0.58 11.69 8.89
C ASN A 67 1.95 11.57 9.57
N SER A 68 2.44 12.66 10.15
CA SER A 68 3.70 12.68 10.90
C SER A 68 4.86 12.10 10.11
N LEU A 69 5.01 12.54 8.86
CA LEU A 69 6.08 12.07 7.98
C LEU A 69 7.46 12.32 8.59
N ARG A 70 8.36 11.37 8.40
CA ARG A 70 9.69 11.36 9.03
C ARG A 70 10.79 11.19 8.00
N ALA A 71 11.90 11.91 8.20
CA ALA A 71 13.12 11.79 7.42
C ALA A 71 14.25 11.13 8.21
N GLU A 72 13.94 10.46 9.32
CA GLU A 72 14.90 9.83 10.21
C GLU A 72 15.32 8.45 9.73
N ASP A 73 16.52 8.00 10.09
CA ASP A 73 17.15 6.77 9.59
C ASP A 73 16.28 5.51 9.75
N THR A 74 15.59 5.38 10.89
CA THR A 74 14.81 4.17 11.19
C THR A 74 13.36 4.23 10.72
N ALA A 75 12.90 5.41 10.32
CA ALA A 75 11.52 5.63 9.88
C ALA A 75 11.49 6.58 8.68
N GLU A 76 12.39 6.33 7.73
CA GLU A 76 12.52 7.15 6.52
C GLU A 76 11.29 6.98 5.64
N ASP A 77 10.50 8.03 5.49
CA ASP A 77 9.29 8.02 4.68
C ASP A 77 9.50 8.52 3.25
N THR A 78 10.68 9.08 2.94
CA THR A 78 11.03 9.47 1.58
C THR A 78 11.23 8.22 0.73
N ALA A 79 10.37 8.02 -0.26
CA ALA A 79 10.38 6.83 -1.10
C ALA A 79 9.45 7.00 -2.29
N VAL A 80 9.57 6.10 -3.25
CA VAL A 80 8.53 5.92 -4.27
C VAL A 80 7.51 4.93 -3.69
N TYR A 81 6.25 5.30 -3.72
CA TYR A 81 5.14 4.50 -3.19
C TYR A 81 4.34 3.89 -4.34
N TYR A 82 4.11 2.59 -4.26
CA TYR A 82 3.38 1.83 -5.27
C TYR A 82 2.14 1.21 -4.65
N CYS A 83 1.03 1.19 -5.39
CA CYS A 83 -0.09 0.32 -5.07
C CYS A 83 0.03 -0.96 -5.88
N ALA A 84 -0.36 -2.09 -5.30
CA ALA A 84 -0.26 -3.38 -5.95
C ALA A 84 -1.39 -4.29 -5.52
N ARG A 85 -1.83 -5.15 -6.45
CA ARG A 85 -2.76 -6.22 -6.14
C ARG A 85 -2.00 -7.37 -5.49
N ARG A 86 -2.50 -7.84 -4.35
CA ARG A 86 -1.89 -8.94 -3.62
C ARG A 86 -2.62 -10.24 -3.90
N LEU A 87 -1.86 -11.31 -4.17
CA LEU A 87 -2.42 -12.60 -4.45
C LEU A 87 -2.88 -13.30 -3.17
N LEU A 88 -4.01 -14.03 -3.28
CA LEU A 88 -4.48 -14.97 -2.28
C LEU A 88 -4.28 -16.39 -2.81
N TRP A 89 -3.89 -17.29 -1.94
CA TRP A 89 -3.79 -18.72 -2.26
C TRP A 89 -4.55 -19.50 -1.19
N PHE A 90 -5.61 -20.22 -1.60
CA PHE A 90 -6.47 -20.97 -0.67
C PHE A 90 -6.92 -20.15 0.54
N GLY A 91 -7.24 -18.89 0.34
CA GLY A 91 -7.68 -17.99 1.40
C GLY A 91 -6.56 -17.35 2.21
N GLU A 92 -5.31 -17.65 1.90
CA GLU A 92 -4.15 -17.07 2.57
C GLU A 92 -3.38 -16.15 1.64
N LEU A 93 -2.76 -15.13 2.22
CA LEU A 93 -1.88 -14.24 1.46
C LEU A 93 -0.55 -14.93 1.18
N LEU A 94 -0.08 -14.84 -0.06
CA LEU A 94 1.20 -15.40 -0.48
C LEU A 94 2.37 -14.46 -0.19
N GLY A 95 2.61 -14.15 1.09
CA GLY A 95 3.75 -13.31 1.46
C GLY A 95 3.85 -12.04 0.62
N ASP A 96 4.92 -11.92 -0.17
CA ASP A 96 5.19 -10.75 -1.04
C ASP A 96 4.71 -10.95 -2.48
N ALA A 97 3.76 -11.84 -2.72
CA ALA A 97 3.26 -12.14 -4.06
C ALA A 97 2.30 -11.05 -4.56
N PHE A 98 2.82 -10.14 -5.35
CA PHE A 98 2.07 -9.06 -5.99
C PHE A 98 2.12 -9.28 -7.49
N ASP A 99 0.97 -9.23 -8.16
CA ASP A 99 0.93 -9.54 -9.59
C ASP A 99 0.59 -8.34 -10.50
N ILE A 100 -0.03 -7.30 -9.95
CA ILE A 100 -0.34 -6.08 -10.69
C ILE A 100 0.12 -4.89 -9.90
N TRP A 101 0.98 -4.08 -10.52
CA TRP A 101 1.59 -2.91 -9.90
C TRP A 101 1.13 -1.63 -10.60
N GLY A 102 0.89 -0.59 -9.82
CA GLY A 102 0.70 0.75 -10.34
C GLY A 102 2.03 1.44 -10.61
N GLN A 103 1.96 2.60 -11.25
CA GLN A 103 3.10 3.49 -11.36
C GLN A 103 3.38 4.10 -9.98
N GLY A 104 4.65 4.28 -9.67
CA GLY A 104 5.02 4.83 -8.38
C GLY A 104 4.74 6.33 -8.25
N THR A 105 4.56 6.78 -7.02
CA THR A 105 4.47 8.20 -6.67
C THR A 105 5.62 8.53 -5.73
N MET A 106 6.46 9.48 -6.12
CA MET A 106 7.58 9.92 -5.27
C MET A 106 7.07 10.83 -4.16
N VAL A 107 7.42 10.49 -2.93
CA VAL A 107 7.16 11.32 -1.76
C VAL A 107 8.51 11.70 -1.15
N THR A 108 8.74 13.00 -0.98
CA THR A 108 9.95 13.53 -0.38
C THR A 108 9.59 14.28 0.91
N VAL A 109 10.22 13.90 1.97
CA VAL A 109 10.02 14.53 3.28
C VAL A 109 11.09 15.55 3.57
#